data_e9cca9b133871f34696a43eafebebd7f
#
_entry.id   e9cca9b133871f34696a43eafebebd7f
#
_cell.length_a   1.000
_cell.length_b   1.000
_cell.length_c   1.000
_cell.angle_alpha   90.00
_cell.angle_beta   90.00
_cell.angle_gamma   90.00
#
_symmetry.space_group_name_H-M   'P 1'
#
loop_
_entity.id
_entity.type
_entity.pdbx_description
1 polymer ?
#
loop_
_entity_poly.entity_id
_entity_poly.type
_entity_poly.pdbx_seq_one_letter_code
_entity_poly.pdbx_strand_id
1 'polypeptide(L)'
;LSFVLAGMMSSGAEFLVRAFLNQQGDLAVVGLFNSGITLVLVYGGMIFSVMETDYYPRLSAVKSEESGRVEAENRNLIVNRQLEMNILLMGPIIIAIILLLPIAIPLLYNIQFLGVLGMTQIAAVGLLWKAFYLPLEYIPLSRGEARIFLVQKCCCVLLLIVCEIIGYLWY
;
A
#
# COMPACT_ATOMS: atom_id res chain seq x y z
N LEU A 1 -1.94 17.57 11.86
CA LEU A 1 -2.54 18.11 10.63
C LEU A 1 -2.07 17.35 9.39
N SER A 2 -0.77 17.10 9.26
CA SER A 2 -0.17 16.45 8.08
C SER A 2 -0.66 15.01 7.85
N PHE A 3 -0.90 14.26 8.90
CA PHE A 3 -1.49 12.92 8.85
C PHE A 3 -2.91 12.91 8.28
N VAL A 4 -3.72 13.87 8.75
CA VAL A 4 -5.11 14.01 8.26
C VAL A 4 -5.11 14.37 6.78
N LEU A 5 -4.25 15.29 6.37
CA LEU A 5 -4.09 15.68 4.96
C LEU A 5 -3.62 14.49 4.09
N ALA A 6 -2.64 13.72 4.55
CA ALA A 6 -2.17 12.53 3.83
C ALA A 6 -3.27 11.46 3.69
N GLY A 7 -4.05 11.24 4.74
CA GLY A 7 -5.21 10.35 4.71
C GLY A 7 -6.28 10.82 3.73
N MET A 8 -6.61 12.11 3.76
CA MET A 8 -7.58 12.72 2.83
C MET A 8 -7.10 12.61 1.37
N MET A 9 -5.80 12.80 1.11
CA MET A 9 -5.23 12.63 -0.23
C MET A 9 -5.35 11.19 -0.73
N SER A 10 -5.03 10.21 0.10
CA SER A 10 -5.15 8.79 -0.27
C SER A 10 -6.60 8.40 -0.55
N SER A 11 -7.52 8.75 0.36
CA SER A 11 -8.96 8.46 0.18
C SER A 11 -9.56 9.23 -0.99
N GLY A 12 -9.11 10.47 -1.22
CA GLY A 12 -9.50 11.29 -2.36
C GLY A 12 -9.07 10.66 -3.70
N ALA A 13 -7.85 10.13 -3.77
CA ALA A 13 -7.35 9.43 -4.94
C ALA A 13 -8.17 8.18 -5.27
N GLU A 14 -8.43 7.33 -4.27
CA GLU A 14 -9.30 6.17 -4.45
C GLU A 14 -10.70 6.55 -4.94
N PHE A 15 -11.25 7.62 -4.39
CA PHE A 15 -12.55 8.13 -4.85
C PHE A 15 -12.52 8.60 -6.30
N LEU A 16 -11.48 9.34 -6.70
CA LEU A 16 -11.32 9.82 -8.08
C LEU A 16 -11.20 8.67 -9.08
N VAL A 17 -10.42 7.64 -8.75
CA VAL A 17 -10.29 6.45 -9.60
C VAL A 17 -11.63 5.73 -9.74
N ARG A 18 -12.35 5.53 -8.64
CA ARG A 18 -13.69 4.91 -8.67
C ARG A 18 -14.70 5.74 -9.46
N ALA A 19 -14.66 7.07 -9.32
CA ALA A 19 -15.52 7.98 -10.07
C ALA A 19 -15.22 7.92 -11.58
N PHE A 20 -13.93 7.87 -11.95
CA PHE A 20 -13.49 7.73 -13.34
C PHE A 20 -13.97 6.40 -13.95
N LEU A 21 -13.75 5.30 -13.26
CA LEU A 21 -14.21 3.98 -13.70
C LEU A 21 -15.73 3.92 -13.86
N ASN A 22 -16.48 4.56 -12.95
CA ASN A 22 -17.94 4.61 -13.00
C ASN A 22 -18.50 5.42 -14.18
N GLN A 23 -17.74 6.39 -14.69
CA GLN A 23 -18.15 7.17 -15.86
C GLN A 23 -17.87 6.44 -17.18
N GLN A 24 -16.88 5.58 -17.21
CA GLN A 24 -16.40 4.94 -18.46
C GLN A 24 -16.86 3.48 -18.59
N GLY A 25 -17.22 2.81 -17.48
CA GLY A 25 -17.51 1.39 -17.44
C GLY A 25 -18.95 1.03 -17.07
N ASP A 26 -19.30 -0.23 -17.31
CA ASP A 26 -20.52 -0.83 -16.78
C ASP A 26 -20.42 -0.96 -15.24
N LEU A 27 -21.50 -0.65 -14.53
CA LEU A 27 -21.58 -0.77 -13.06
C LEU A 27 -21.16 -2.16 -12.56
N ALA A 28 -21.39 -3.22 -13.37
CA ALA A 28 -20.97 -4.56 -13.06
C ALA A 28 -19.42 -4.69 -13.01
N VAL A 29 -18.73 -4.09 -13.97
CA VAL A 29 -17.25 -4.08 -14.04
C VAL A 29 -16.66 -3.32 -12.88
N VAL A 30 -17.23 -2.17 -12.53
CA VAL A 30 -16.79 -1.38 -11.37
C VAL A 30 -16.99 -2.14 -10.05
N GLY A 31 -18.11 -2.86 -9.91
CA GLY A 31 -18.38 -3.71 -8.76
C GLY A 31 -17.37 -4.85 -8.62
N LEU A 32 -17.04 -5.49 -9.73
CA LEU A 32 -16.04 -6.54 -9.82
C LEU A 32 -14.65 -6.01 -9.42
N PHE A 33 -14.22 -4.88 -10.00
CA PHE A 33 -12.97 -4.21 -9.68
C PHE A 33 -12.85 -3.88 -8.19
N ASN A 34 -13.88 -3.25 -7.62
CA ASN A 34 -13.89 -2.90 -6.21
C ASN A 34 -13.77 -4.13 -5.30
N SER A 35 -14.45 -5.22 -5.62
CA SER A 35 -14.40 -6.45 -4.85
C SER A 35 -13.00 -7.05 -4.81
N GLY A 36 -12.34 -7.16 -5.97
CA GLY A 36 -10.99 -7.71 -6.08
C GLY A 36 -9.95 -6.86 -5.34
N ILE A 37 -9.95 -5.55 -5.58
CA ILE A 37 -9.01 -4.63 -4.92
C ILE A 37 -9.24 -4.58 -3.41
N THR A 38 -10.51 -4.55 -2.96
CA THR A 38 -10.82 -4.51 -1.53
C THR A 38 -10.26 -5.73 -0.79
N LEU A 39 -10.33 -6.93 -1.38
CA LEU A 39 -9.70 -8.13 -0.81
C LEU A 39 -8.20 -7.91 -0.56
N VAL A 40 -7.47 -7.44 -1.56
CA VAL A 40 -6.03 -7.23 -1.46
C VAL A 40 -5.69 -6.12 -0.48
N LEU A 41 -6.39 -4.98 -0.56
CA LEU A 41 -6.12 -3.82 0.29
C LEU A 41 -6.47 -4.08 1.76
N VAL A 42 -7.58 -4.76 2.05
CA VAL A 42 -7.99 -5.04 3.43
C VAL A 42 -7.03 -6.06 4.06
N TYR A 43 -6.83 -7.21 3.44
CA TYR A 43 -5.97 -8.24 4.03
C TYR A 43 -4.49 -7.85 4.02
N GLY A 44 -3.98 -7.29 2.92
CA GLY A 44 -2.62 -6.75 2.86
C GLY A 44 -2.43 -5.57 3.81
N GLY A 45 -3.42 -4.68 3.90
CA GLY A 45 -3.41 -3.52 4.80
C GLY A 45 -3.35 -3.91 6.28
N MET A 46 -4.10 -4.93 6.70
CA MET A 46 -4.05 -5.43 8.08
C MET A 46 -2.65 -5.90 8.47
N ILE A 47 -1.96 -6.61 7.58
CA ILE A 47 -0.60 -7.09 7.85
C ILE A 47 0.36 -5.92 8.00
N PHE A 48 0.29 -4.95 7.09
CA PHE A 48 1.11 -3.75 7.16
C PHE A 48 0.83 -2.93 8.42
N SER A 49 -0.42 -2.77 8.83
CA SER A 49 -0.76 -2.00 10.04
C SER A 49 -0.17 -2.62 11.31
N VAL A 50 -0.10 -3.95 11.40
CA VAL A 50 0.56 -4.63 12.51
C VAL A 50 2.07 -4.34 12.51
N MET A 51 2.70 -4.41 11.32
CA MET A 51 4.14 -4.12 11.18
C MET A 51 4.46 -2.65 11.50
N GLU A 52 3.62 -1.72 11.07
CA GLU A 52 3.76 -0.28 11.33
C GLU A 52 3.67 0.06 12.82
N THR A 53 2.83 -0.64 13.57
CA THR A 53 2.61 -0.41 15.00
C THR A 53 3.88 -0.63 15.82
N ASP A 54 4.73 -1.57 15.43
CA ASP A 54 6.01 -1.84 16.08
C ASP A 54 7.15 -1.00 15.50
N TYR A 55 7.14 -0.77 14.19
CA TYR A 55 8.21 -0.07 13.49
C TYR A 55 8.29 1.43 13.81
N TYR A 56 7.14 2.11 13.79
CA TYR A 56 7.12 3.57 13.97
C TYR A 56 7.66 4.03 15.34
N PRO A 57 7.30 3.43 16.48
CA PRO A 57 7.88 3.79 17.77
C PRO A 57 9.39 3.57 17.82
N ARG A 58 9.90 2.47 17.25
CA ARG A 58 11.35 2.19 17.22
C ARG A 58 12.09 3.24 16.39
N LEU A 59 11.55 3.63 15.24
CA LEU A 59 12.15 4.63 14.37
C LEU A 59 12.15 6.01 15.00
N SER A 60 11.07 6.37 15.73
CA SER A 60 10.93 7.65 16.41
C SER A 60 11.79 7.75 17.69
N ALA A 61 12.11 6.63 18.33
CA ALA A 61 12.96 6.57 19.51
C ALA A 61 14.45 6.90 19.21
N VAL A 62 14.90 6.80 17.97
CA VAL A 62 16.27 7.18 17.55
C VAL A 62 16.50 8.69 17.64
N LYS A 63 15.59 9.44 18.21
CA LYS A 63 15.63 10.89 18.29
C LYS A 63 16.63 11.38 19.34
N SER A 64 17.64 12.12 18.89
CA SER A 64 18.29 13.25 19.59
C SER A 64 19.28 13.04 20.74
N GLU A 65 19.66 11.87 21.16
CA GLU A 65 20.69 11.74 22.21
C GLU A 65 22.12 11.52 21.64
N GLU A 66 22.26 11.27 20.34
CA GLU A 66 23.53 10.92 19.72
C GLU A 66 23.97 11.94 18.66
N SER A 67 25.29 12.04 18.46
CA SER A 67 25.90 12.87 17.42
C SER A 67 25.37 12.49 16.05
N GLY A 68 24.96 13.43 15.20
CA GLY A 68 24.19 13.23 13.96
C GLY A 68 24.64 12.12 13.02
N ARG A 69 25.88 11.63 13.12
CA ARG A 69 26.41 10.52 12.32
C ARG A 69 25.98 9.17 12.86
N VAL A 70 25.99 8.98 14.17
CA VAL A 70 25.56 7.75 14.86
C VAL A 70 24.05 7.62 14.77
N GLU A 71 23.32 8.73 14.87
CA GLU A 71 21.86 8.78 14.66
C GLU A 71 21.47 8.30 13.26
N ALA A 72 22.18 8.76 12.21
CA ALA A 72 21.92 8.36 10.84
C ALA A 72 22.19 6.85 10.62
N GLU A 73 23.27 6.33 11.21
CA GLU A 73 23.66 4.92 11.10
C GLU A 73 22.64 4.01 11.79
N ASN A 74 22.23 4.34 13.02
CA ASN A 74 21.22 3.59 13.76
C ASN A 74 19.87 3.61 13.06
N ARG A 75 19.46 4.74 12.49
CA ARG A 75 18.23 4.85 11.70
C ARG A 75 18.28 3.97 10.46
N ASN A 76 19.36 4.01 9.70
CA ASN A 76 19.54 3.18 8.52
C ASN A 76 19.49 1.68 8.84
N LEU A 77 20.06 1.30 9.98
CA LEU A 77 20.03 -0.08 10.45
C LEU A 77 18.60 -0.53 10.77
N ILE A 78 17.80 0.29 11.44
CA ILE A 78 16.39 0.00 11.73
C ILE A 78 15.58 -0.10 10.44
N VAL A 79 15.78 0.83 9.50
CA VAL A 79 15.08 0.85 8.19
C VAL A 79 15.42 -0.40 7.39
N ASN A 80 16.70 -0.74 7.26
CA ASN A 80 17.14 -1.93 6.52
C ASN A 80 16.58 -3.22 7.13
N ARG A 81 16.63 -3.33 8.44
CA ARG A 81 16.07 -4.49 9.15
C ARG A 81 14.56 -4.60 8.95
N GLN A 82 13.84 -3.48 8.93
CA GLN A 82 12.41 -3.47 8.63
C GLN A 82 12.14 -3.86 7.18
N LEU A 83 12.94 -3.38 6.22
CA LEU A 83 12.84 -3.80 4.81
C LEU A 83 13.02 -5.31 4.65
N GLU A 84 14.05 -5.87 5.27
CA GLU A 84 14.30 -7.32 5.23
C GLU A 84 13.12 -8.10 5.82
N MET A 85 12.61 -7.68 6.98
CA MET A 85 11.45 -8.31 7.62
C MET A 85 10.19 -8.20 6.75
N ASN A 86 9.93 -7.03 6.16
CA ASN A 86 8.78 -6.83 5.29
C ASN A 86 8.82 -7.77 4.09
N ILE A 87 9.97 -7.88 3.42
CA ILE A 87 10.12 -8.73 2.23
C ILE A 87 10.01 -10.20 2.61
N LEU A 88 10.69 -10.61 3.69
CA LEU A 88 10.70 -11.99 4.15
C LEU A 88 9.30 -12.46 4.56
N LEU A 89 8.50 -11.58 5.16
CA LEU A 89 7.16 -11.91 5.63
C LEU A 89 6.13 -11.78 4.49
N MET A 90 6.20 -10.69 3.72
CA MET A 90 5.22 -10.43 2.66
C MET A 90 5.38 -11.37 1.47
N GLY A 91 6.58 -11.84 1.16
CA GLY A 91 6.82 -12.78 0.06
C GLY A 91 5.94 -14.04 0.16
N PRO A 92 6.06 -14.85 1.21
CA PRO A 92 5.20 -16.02 1.41
C PRO A 92 3.71 -15.70 1.50
N ILE A 93 3.35 -14.57 2.13
CA ILE A 93 1.96 -14.15 2.28
C ILE A 93 1.34 -13.83 0.92
N ILE A 94 2.04 -13.11 0.05
CA ILE A 94 1.56 -12.77 -1.29
C ILE A 94 1.37 -14.04 -2.12
N ILE A 95 2.32 -14.99 -2.06
CA ILE A 95 2.18 -16.28 -2.72
C ILE A 95 0.94 -17.01 -2.19
N ALA A 96 0.75 -17.05 -0.89
CA ALA A 96 -0.43 -17.66 -0.28
C ALA A 96 -1.73 -16.97 -0.72
N ILE A 97 -1.78 -15.65 -0.76
CA ILE A 97 -2.92 -14.87 -1.27
C ILE A 97 -3.21 -15.26 -2.72
N ILE A 98 -2.21 -15.24 -3.61
CA ILE A 98 -2.37 -15.57 -5.04
C ILE A 98 -2.92 -17.00 -5.23
N LEU A 99 -2.44 -17.96 -4.45
CA LEU A 99 -2.89 -19.35 -4.51
C LEU A 99 -4.29 -19.56 -3.93
N LEU A 100 -4.65 -18.78 -2.91
CA LEU A 100 -5.96 -18.88 -2.25
C LEU A 100 -7.07 -18.09 -2.96
N LEU A 101 -6.73 -17.05 -3.73
CA LEU A 101 -7.69 -16.20 -4.44
C LEU A 101 -8.72 -16.98 -5.28
N PRO A 102 -8.35 -18.00 -6.08
CA PRO A 102 -9.31 -18.75 -6.89
C PRO A 102 -10.34 -19.52 -6.04
N ILE A 103 -10.03 -19.78 -4.77
CA ILE A 103 -10.96 -20.41 -3.81
C ILE A 103 -11.72 -19.33 -3.02
N ALA A 104 -11.03 -18.27 -2.62
CA ALA A 104 -11.59 -17.21 -1.80
C ALA A 104 -12.65 -16.38 -2.54
N ILE A 105 -12.43 -16.07 -3.82
CA ILE A 105 -13.35 -15.26 -4.62
C ILE A 105 -14.74 -15.94 -4.73
N PRO A 106 -14.88 -17.20 -5.20
CA PRO A 106 -16.18 -17.83 -5.28
C PRO A 106 -16.82 -18.12 -3.92
N LEU A 107 -16.00 -18.28 -2.86
CA LEU A 107 -16.50 -18.50 -1.51
C LEU A 107 -17.06 -17.23 -0.86
N LEU A 108 -16.42 -16.08 -1.07
CA LEU A 108 -16.79 -14.80 -0.44
C LEU A 108 -17.85 -14.03 -1.24
N TYR A 109 -17.83 -14.15 -2.57
CA TYR A 109 -18.72 -13.40 -3.45
C TYR A 109 -19.63 -14.33 -4.23
N ASN A 110 -19.22 -14.78 -5.39
CA ASN A 110 -19.94 -15.74 -6.25
C ASN A 110 -18.99 -16.17 -7.39
N ILE A 111 -19.34 -17.27 -8.05
CA ILE A 111 -18.56 -17.80 -9.18
C ILE A 111 -18.48 -16.81 -10.35
N GLN A 112 -19.46 -15.92 -10.49
CA GLN A 112 -19.46 -14.84 -11.49
C GLN A 112 -18.33 -13.85 -11.33
N PHE A 113 -17.73 -13.76 -10.12
CA PHE A 113 -16.60 -12.87 -9.80
C PHE A 113 -15.23 -13.45 -10.17
N LEU A 114 -15.16 -14.66 -10.73
CA LEU A 114 -13.90 -15.24 -11.22
C LEU A 114 -13.22 -14.40 -12.31
N GLY A 115 -13.96 -13.58 -13.06
CA GLY A 115 -13.39 -12.67 -14.05
C GLY A 115 -12.40 -11.65 -13.47
N VAL A 116 -12.48 -11.38 -12.15
CA VAL A 116 -11.58 -10.45 -11.44
C VAL A 116 -10.28 -11.09 -10.99
N LEU A 117 -10.17 -12.43 -11.06
CA LEU A 117 -9.06 -13.18 -10.50
C LEU A 117 -7.69 -12.65 -10.97
N GLY A 118 -7.50 -12.50 -12.28
CA GLY A 118 -6.23 -12.04 -12.86
C GLY A 118 -5.83 -10.66 -12.36
N MET A 119 -6.78 -9.73 -12.33
CA MET A 119 -6.56 -8.38 -11.84
C MET A 119 -6.23 -8.35 -10.34
N THR A 120 -6.93 -9.14 -9.54
CA THR A 120 -6.69 -9.25 -8.09
C THR A 120 -5.32 -9.87 -7.80
N GLN A 121 -4.88 -10.84 -8.61
CA GLN A 121 -3.54 -11.40 -8.50
C GLN A 121 -2.45 -10.38 -8.83
N ILE A 122 -2.63 -9.56 -9.88
CA ILE A 122 -1.71 -8.47 -10.21
C ILE A 122 -1.67 -7.45 -9.06
N ALA A 123 -2.83 -7.07 -8.51
CA ALA A 123 -2.90 -6.18 -7.36
C ALA A 123 -2.19 -6.75 -6.12
N ALA A 124 -2.28 -8.07 -5.89
CA ALA A 124 -1.55 -8.74 -4.82
C ALA A 124 -0.03 -8.63 -4.97
N VAL A 125 0.49 -8.72 -6.20
CA VAL A 125 1.92 -8.45 -6.48
C VAL A 125 2.30 -7.01 -6.13
N GLY A 126 1.39 -6.06 -6.30
CA GLY A 126 1.57 -4.67 -5.89
C GLY A 126 1.84 -4.48 -4.39
N LEU A 127 1.43 -5.42 -3.53
CA LEU A 127 1.76 -5.41 -2.10
C LEU A 127 3.27 -5.56 -1.85
N LEU A 128 4.01 -6.24 -2.74
CA LEU A 128 5.47 -6.28 -2.66
C LEU A 128 6.07 -4.89 -2.79
N TRP A 129 5.59 -4.10 -3.73
CA TRP A 129 6.03 -2.72 -3.89
C TRP A 129 5.74 -1.89 -2.64
N LYS A 130 4.57 -2.08 -2.03
CA LYS A 130 4.23 -1.44 -0.76
C LYS A 130 5.18 -1.87 0.36
N ALA A 131 5.58 -3.14 0.42
CA ALA A 131 6.53 -3.64 1.41
C ALA A 131 7.90 -2.94 1.33
N PHE A 132 8.34 -2.57 0.13
CA PHE A 132 9.58 -1.82 -0.08
C PHE A 132 9.49 -0.36 0.32
N TYR A 133 8.46 0.36 -0.12
CA TYR A 133 8.43 1.80 0.09
C TYR A 133 7.96 2.20 1.49
N LEU A 134 7.18 1.36 2.17
CA LEU A 134 6.57 1.67 3.45
C LEU A 134 7.58 2.06 4.54
N PRO A 135 8.70 1.33 4.78
CA PRO A 135 9.68 1.75 5.75
C PRO A 135 10.34 3.10 5.41
N LEU A 136 10.48 3.41 4.12
CA LEU A 136 11.05 4.67 3.66
C LEU A 136 10.10 5.85 3.85
N GLU A 137 8.80 5.62 3.75
CA GLU A 137 7.75 6.63 3.95
C GLU A 137 7.76 7.17 5.39
N TYR A 138 8.12 6.35 6.37
CA TYR A 138 8.15 6.75 7.78
C TYR A 138 9.40 7.54 8.18
N ILE A 139 10.46 7.60 7.36
CA ILE A 139 11.68 8.35 7.67
C ILE A 139 11.41 9.85 7.88
N PRO A 140 10.83 10.59 6.92
CA PRO A 140 10.55 12.01 7.12
C PRO A 140 9.53 12.25 8.25
N LEU A 141 8.63 11.29 8.46
CA LEU A 141 7.65 11.37 9.52
C LEU A 141 8.29 11.28 10.91
N SER A 142 9.24 10.35 11.11
CA SER A 142 9.98 10.20 12.36
C SER A 142 10.88 11.41 12.67
N ARG A 143 11.32 12.15 11.64
CA ARG A 143 12.08 13.40 11.76
C ARG A 143 11.19 14.60 12.07
N GLY A 144 9.87 14.48 11.95
CA GLY A 144 8.94 15.59 12.08
C GLY A 144 8.93 16.51 10.85
N GLU A 145 9.50 16.07 9.73
CA GLU A 145 9.56 16.78 8.45
C GLU A 145 8.26 16.61 7.67
N ALA A 146 7.18 17.18 8.19
CA ALA A 146 5.83 17.05 7.68
C ALA A 146 5.68 17.44 6.18
N ARG A 147 6.49 18.41 5.73
CA ARG A 147 6.44 18.86 4.32
C ARG A 147 6.98 17.80 3.37
N ILE A 148 8.11 17.18 3.71
CA ILE A 148 8.73 16.13 2.89
C ILE A 148 7.80 14.92 2.83
N PHE A 149 7.22 14.53 3.96
CA PHE A 149 6.23 13.46 4.02
C PHE A 149 5.02 13.71 3.11
N LEU A 150 4.46 14.93 3.12
CA LEU A 150 3.33 15.29 2.27
C LEU A 150 3.69 15.28 0.77
N VAL A 151 4.86 15.81 0.40
CA VAL A 151 5.34 15.80 -0.99
C VAL A 151 5.53 14.36 -1.47
N GLN A 152 6.18 13.52 -0.66
CA GLN A 152 6.38 12.11 -0.97
C GLN A 152 5.04 11.39 -1.18
N LYS A 153 4.07 11.61 -0.28
CA LYS A 153 2.73 11.05 -0.38
C LYS A 153 2.00 11.52 -1.64
N CYS A 154 2.09 12.81 -1.95
CA CYS A 154 1.51 13.40 -3.16
C CYS A 154 2.08 12.75 -4.43
N CYS A 155 3.40 12.60 -4.52
CA CYS A 155 4.04 11.93 -5.66
C CYS A 155 3.60 10.47 -5.79
N CYS A 156 3.53 9.72 -4.69
CA CYS A 156 3.07 8.32 -4.72
C CYS A 156 1.61 8.21 -5.19
N VAL A 157 0.74 9.07 -4.67
CA VAL A 157 -0.69 9.09 -5.04
C VAL A 157 -0.88 9.45 -6.52
N LEU A 158 -0.16 10.46 -7.03
CA LEU A 158 -0.22 10.84 -8.45
C LEU A 158 0.29 9.71 -9.35
N LEU A 159 1.40 9.08 -8.99
CA LEU A 159 1.93 7.92 -9.72
C LEU A 159 0.91 6.77 -9.77
N LEU A 160 0.25 6.49 -8.66
CA LEU A 160 -0.76 5.44 -8.57
C LEU A 160 -1.94 5.74 -9.50
N ILE A 161 -2.50 6.96 -9.48
CA ILE A 161 -3.59 7.38 -10.36
C ILE A 161 -3.17 7.24 -11.84
N VAL A 162 -1.97 7.71 -12.19
CA VAL A 162 -1.45 7.62 -13.56
C VAL A 162 -1.31 6.17 -14.01
N CYS A 163 -0.76 5.30 -13.16
CA CYS A 163 -0.63 3.88 -13.47
C CYS A 163 -1.98 3.18 -13.64
N GLU A 164 -2.98 3.52 -12.82
CA GLU A 164 -4.32 2.96 -12.92
C GLU A 164 -5.04 3.41 -14.20
N ILE A 165 -4.93 4.69 -14.56
CA ILE A 165 -5.49 5.22 -15.80
C ILE A 165 -4.83 4.57 -17.02
N ILE A 166 -3.49 4.45 -17.03
CA ILE A 166 -2.76 3.79 -18.11
C ILE A 166 -3.16 2.32 -18.21
N GLY A 167 -3.25 1.62 -17.08
CA GLY A 167 -3.68 0.23 -17.04
C GLY A 167 -5.08 0.03 -17.60
N TYR A 168 -6.00 0.94 -17.32
CA TYR A 168 -7.35 0.92 -17.86
C TYR A 168 -7.39 1.22 -19.37
N LEU A 169 -6.56 2.14 -19.86
CA LEU A 169 -6.52 2.48 -21.30
C LEU A 169 -5.84 1.40 -22.15
N TRP A 170 -5.02 0.55 -21.53
CA TRP A 170 -4.31 -0.53 -22.23
C TRP A 170 -5.09 -1.86 -22.25
N TYR A 171 -6.09 -2.01 -21.41
CA TYR A 171 -6.93 -3.20 -21.30
C TYR A 171 -8.26 -3.01 -22.03
#